data_f53f0e2f12419b9f4fa206afdb6a8741
#
_entry.id   f53f0e2f12419b9f4fa206afdb6a8741
#
_cell.length_a   1.000
_cell.length_b   1.000
_cell.length_c   1.000
_cell.angle_alpha   90.00
_cell.angle_beta   90.00
_cell.angle_gamma   90.00
#
_symmetry.space_group_name_H-M   'P 1'
#
loop_
_entity.id
_entity.type
_entity.pdbx_description
1 polymer ?
#
loop_
_entity_poly.entity_id
_entity_poly.type
_entity_poly.pdbx_seq_one_letter_code
_entity_poly.pdbx_strand_id
1 'polypeptide(L)'
;MKKKVLNSNSSYNKQIGGSHYQGMSIQPSQFVIENKMLFPEGSAIKYIIRHQDKGGKKDLLKAIHFIEMIIERDYTNEPKESWVEGYRKWKRGTL
;
A
#
# COMPACT_ATOMS: atom_id res chain seq x y z
N MET A 1 11.71 -18.98 8.40
CA MET A 1 10.66 -18.28 9.14
C MET A 1 9.46 -19.20 9.33
N LYS A 2 9.02 -19.36 10.55
CA LYS A 2 7.85 -20.20 10.81
C LYS A 2 6.60 -19.56 10.21
N LYS A 3 5.80 -20.35 9.49
CA LYS A 3 4.53 -19.88 8.97
C LYS A 3 3.56 -19.67 10.13
N LYS A 4 2.97 -18.48 10.21
CA LYS A 4 2.00 -18.16 11.24
C LYS A 4 0.67 -18.84 10.91
N VAL A 5 0.14 -19.60 11.85
CA VAL A 5 -1.17 -20.26 11.69
C VAL A 5 -2.20 -19.40 12.39
N LEU A 6 -3.21 -18.97 11.63
CA LEU A 6 -4.32 -18.18 12.18
C LEU A 6 -5.41 -19.12 12.64
N ASN A 7 -5.89 -18.94 13.87
CA ASN A 7 -7.02 -19.67 14.41
C ASN A 7 -8.33 -18.94 14.11
N SER A 8 -9.47 -19.57 14.42
CA SER A 8 -10.79 -19.00 14.15
C SER A 8 -11.08 -17.71 14.91
N ASN A 9 -10.33 -17.44 16.00
CA ASN A 9 -10.49 -16.22 16.82
C ASN A 9 -9.50 -15.13 16.43
N SER A 10 -8.68 -15.35 15.42
CA SER A 10 -7.73 -14.33 14.98
C SER A 10 -8.46 -13.07 14.50
N SER A 11 -7.88 -11.90 14.78
CA SER A 11 -8.42 -10.63 14.31
C SER A 11 -8.46 -10.54 12.79
N TYR A 12 -7.64 -11.31 12.08
CA TYR A 12 -7.66 -11.36 10.61
C TYR A 12 -8.91 -12.04 10.05
N ASN A 13 -9.66 -12.76 10.88
CA ASN A 13 -10.94 -13.36 10.48
C ASN A 13 -12.12 -12.40 10.63
N LYS A 14 -11.86 -11.19 11.11
CA LYS A 14 -12.87 -10.14 11.30
C LYS A 14 -12.55 -8.94 10.43
N GLN A 15 -13.59 -8.35 9.87
CA GLN A 15 -13.44 -7.10 9.14
C GLN A 15 -14.65 -6.22 9.42
N ILE A 16 -14.39 -5.06 10.01
CA ILE A 16 -15.44 -4.07 10.28
C ILE A 16 -15.66 -3.26 9.01
N GLY A 17 -16.91 -3.19 8.56
CA GLY A 17 -17.26 -2.42 7.37
C GLY A 17 -17.12 -3.16 6.05
N GLY A 18 -16.92 -4.49 6.07
CA GLY A 18 -16.84 -5.28 4.84
C GLY A 18 -16.09 -6.57 5.03
N SER A 19 -15.85 -7.27 3.92
CA SER A 19 -15.17 -8.57 3.92
C SER A 19 -14.12 -8.70 2.81
N HIS A 20 -13.70 -7.57 2.21
CA HIS A 20 -12.84 -7.58 1.04
C HIS A 20 -11.42 -8.11 1.29
N TYR A 21 -10.97 -8.19 2.55
CA TYR A 21 -9.66 -8.77 2.88
C TYR A 21 -9.73 -10.24 3.33
N GLN A 22 -10.91 -10.71 3.75
CA GLN A 22 -11.03 -12.04 4.38
C GLN A 22 -10.75 -13.19 3.43
N GLY A 23 -10.97 -13.01 2.13
CA GLY A 23 -10.69 -14.02 1.12
C GLY A 23 -9.26 -14.08 0.65
N MET A 24 -8.40 -13.22 1.15
CA MET A 24 -7.00 -13.17 0.72
C MET A 24 -6.15 -14.20 1.46
N SER A 25 -5.20 -14.81 0.75
CA SER A 25 -4.24 -15.74 1.34
C SER A 25 -3.41 -15.06 2.43
N ILE A 26 -2.97 -13.84 2.17
CA ILE A 26 -2.28 -12.98 3.13
C ILE A 26 -2.95 -11.61 3.07
N GLN A 27 -3.48 -11.16 4.19
CA GLN A 27 -4.13 -9.87 4.25
C GLN A 27 -3.10 -8.73 4.26
N PRO A 28 -3.44 -7.55 3.73
CA PRO A 28 -2.49 -6.42 3.69
C PRO A 28 -1.92 -6.07 5.06
N SER A 29 -2.74 -6.02 6.10
CA SER A 29 -2.27 -5.69 7.45
C SER A 29 -1.31 -6.74 7.98
N GLN A 30 -1.58 -8.01 7.70
CA GLN A 30 -0.69 -9.11 8.10
C GLN A 30 0.68 -8.96 7.43
N PHE A 31 0.69 -8.72 6.11
CA PHE A 31 1.92 -8.52 5.34
C PHE A 31 2.74 -7.35 5.88
N VAL A 32 2.07 -6.22 6.12
CA VAL A 32 2.72 -5.00 6.61
C VAL A 32 3.34 -5.21 7.98
N ILE A 33 2.61 -5.82 8.90
CA ILE A 33 3.07 -6.06 10.26
C ILE A 33 4.23 -7.05 10.28
N GLU A 34 4.10 -8.17 9.58
CA GLU A 34 5.14 -9.21 9.55
C GLU A 34 6.45 -8.70 8.94
N ASN A 35 6.37 -7.79 7.99
CA ASN A 35 7.54 -7.20 7.34
C ASN A 35 8.00 -5.90 8.00
N LYS A 36 7.39 -5.51 9.11
CA LYS A 36 7.75 -4.31 9.90
C LYS A 36 7.80 -3.05 9.03
N MET A 37 6.81 -2.92 8.16
CA MET A 37 6.73 -1.75 7.26
C MET A 37 6.23 -0.53 8.02
N LEU A 38 6.68 0.63 7.60
CA LEU A 38 6.25 1.89 8.18
C LEU A 38 4.86 2.29 7.68
N PHE A 39 4.28 3.29 8.32
CA PHE A 39 2.89 3.68 8.08
C PHE A 39 2.61 4.06 6.62
N PRO A 40 3.40 4.92 5.95
CA PRO A 40 3.06 5.30 4.58
C PRO A 40 3.19 4.15 3.59
N GLU A 41 4.20 3.28 3.75
CA GLU A 41 4.36 2.09 2.91
C GLU A 41 3.17 1.15 3.06
N GLY A 42 2.80 0.87 4.31
CA GLY A 42 1.66 0.00 4.59
C GLY A 42 0.35 0.58 4.09
N SER A 43 0.18 1.89 4.24
CA SER A 43 -1.03 2.57 3.78
C SER A 43 -1.15 2.57 2.25
N ALA A 44 -0.05 2.78 1.54
CA ALA A 44 -0.04 2.70 0.08
C ALA A 44 -0.45 1.31 -0.39
N ILE A 45 0.12 0.27 0.19
CA ILE A 45 -0.23 -1.12 -0.14
C ILE A 45 -1.72 -1.37 0.10
N LYS A 46 -2.24 -0.96 1.24
CA LYS A 46 -3.64 -1.12 1.59
C LYS A 46 -4.57 -0.53 0.52
N TYR A 47 -4.32 0.70 0.12
CA TYR A 47 -5.19 1.38 -0.84
C TYR A 47 -5.05 0.82 -2.26
N ILE A 48 -3.87 0.39 -2.65
CA ILE A 48 -3.69 -0.28 -3.94
C ILE A 48 -4.51 -1.57 -3.99
N ILE A 49 -4.47 -2.35 -2.94
CA ILE A 49 -5.17 -3.65 -2.91
C ILE A 49 -6.68 -3.47 -2.92
N ARG A 50 -7.20 -2.47 -2.20
CA ARG A 50 -8.66 -2.36 -2.02
C ARG A 50 -9.37 -1.55 -3.11
N HIS A 51 -8.65 -0.89 -4.01
CA HIS A 51 -9.28 0.08 -4.93
C HIS A 51 -10.38 -0.55 -5.81
N GLN A 52 -10.21 -1.79 -6.25
CA GLN A 52 -11.19 -2.45 -7.11
C GLN A 52 -12.51 -2.72 -6.39
N ASP A 53 -12.44 -3.04 -5.11
CA ASP A 53 -13.60 -3.49 -4.35
C ASP A 53 -14.29 -2.39 -3.56
N LYS A 54 -13.65 -1.22 -3.39
CA LYS A 54 -14.23 -0.20 -2.53
C LYS A 54 -14.11 1.23 -3.05
N GLY A 55 -12.93 1.82 -3.03
CA GLY A 55 -12.76 3.25 -3.26
C GLY A 55 -12.45 3.67 -4.70
N GLY A 56 -12.16 2.73 -5.58
CA GLY A 56 -11.84 3.01 -6.97
C GLY A 56 -10.67 3.96 -7.12
N LYS A 57 -10.80 4.89 -8.04
CA LYS A 57 -9.76 5.89 -8.33
C LYS A 57 -9.35 6.68 -7.09
N LYS A 58 -10.29 6.97 -6.21
CA LYS A 58 -10.01 7.71 -4.97
C LYS A 58 -8.99 6.99 -4.10
N ASP A 59 -9.11 5.66 -3.99
CA ASP A 59 -8.14 4.85 -3.25
C ASP A 59 -6.76 4.90 -3.89
N LEU A 60 -6.69 4.87 -5.21
CA LEU A 60 -5.40 4.98 -5.91
C LEU A 60 -4.76 6.36 -5.70
N LEU A 61 -5.56 7.42 -5.65
CA LEU A 61 -5.05 8.75 -5.35
C LEU A 61 -4.53 8.84 -3.91
N LYS A 62 -5.18 8.16 -2.98
CA LYS A 62 -4.66 8.05 -1.61
C LYS A 62 -3.33 7.31 -1.56
N ALA A 63 -3.20 6.23 -2.33
CA ALA A 63 -1.93 5.50 -2.43
C ALA A 63 -0.81 6.40 -2.96
N ILE A 64 -1.10 7.18 -3.99
CA ILE A 64 -0.14 8.14 -4.54
C ILE A 64 0.31 9.14 -3.47
N HIS A 65 -0.63 9.65 -2.67
CA HIS A 65 -0.31 10.59 -1.59
C HIS A 65 0.67 9.98 -0.58
N PHE A 66 0.45 8.73 -0.19
CA PHE A 66 1.37 8.04 0.71
C PHE A 66 2.73 7.79 0.08
N ILE A 67 2.77 7.50 -1.22
CA ILE A 67 4.04 7.36 -1.96
C ILE A 67 4.80 8.68 -1.96
N GLU A 68 4.12 9.81 -2.14
CA GLU A 68 4.74 11.12 -2.06
C GLU A 68 5.39 11.36 -0.69
N MET A 69 4.72 10.94 0.38
CA MET A 69 5.31 11.05 1.73
C MET A 69 6.61 10.25 1.86
N ILE A 70 6.66 9.07 1.24
CA ILE A 70 7.87 8.23 1.27
C ILE A 70 9.00 8.95 0.54
N ILE A 71 8.72 9.50 -0.63
CA ILE A 71 9.72 10.22 -1.41
C ILE A 71 10.24 11.43 -0.63
N GLU A 72 9.35 12.19 -0.01
CA GLU A 72 9.77 13.33 0.83
C GLU A 72 10.67 12.90 1.98
N ARG A 73 10.32 11.82 2.65
CA ARG A 73 11.09 11.32 3.80
C ARG A 73 12.48 10.86 3.39
N ASP A 74 12.57 10.13 2.28
CA ASP A 74 13.81 9.43 1.92
C ASP A 74 14.63 10.18 0.87
N TYR A 75 14.03 11.11 0.13
CA TYR A 75 14.65 11.83 -0.97
C TYR A 75 14.36 13.32 -0.89
N THR A 76 14.60 13.89 0.30
CA THR A 76 14.21 15.27 0.62
C THR A 76 14.89 16.34 -0.23
N ASN A 77 16.03 16.00 -0.84
CA ASN A 77 16.78 16.96 -1.66
C ASN A 77 16.26 17.11 -3.08
N GLU A 78 15.27 16.30 -3.47
CA GLU A 78 14.72 16.34 -4.82
C GLU A 78 13.44 17.19 -4.86
N PRO A 79 13.31 18.14 -5.80
CA PRO A 79 12.06 18.86 -6.00
C PRO A 79 10.94 17.93 -6.48
N LYS A 80 9.69 18.23 -6.11
CA LYS A 80 8.54 17.41 -6.53
C LYS A 80 8.44 17.31 -8.06
N GLU A 81 8.82 18.35 -8.76
CA GLU A 81 8.81 18.37 -10.22
C GLU A 81 9.70 17.28 -10.82
N SER A 82 10.82 16.96 -10.15
CA SER A 82 11.72 15.90 -10.64
C SER A 82 11.10 14.51 -10.51
N TRP A 83 10.23 14.30 -9.53
CA TRP A 83 9.52 13.02 -9.38
C TRP A 83 8.57 12.79 -10.56
N VAL A 84 7.79 13.82 -10.89
CA VAL A 84 6.84 13.78 -12.01
C VAL A 84 7.59 13.57 -13.32
N GLU A 85 8.69 14.30 -13.50
CA GLU A 85 9.48 14.19 -14.73
C GLU A 85 10.13 12.81 -14.85
N GLY A 86 10.64 12.25 -13.75
CA GLY A 86 11.18 10.90 -13.73
C GLY A 86 10.14 9.87 -14.14
N TYR A 87 8.92 9.99 -13.61
CA TYR A 87 7.81 9.12 -13.98
C TYR A 87 7.45 9.25 -15.45
N ARG A 88 7.37 10.47 -15.96
CA ARG A 88 7.05 10.74 -17.37
C ARG A 88 8.10 10.14 -18.31
N LYS A 89 9.37 10.28 -17.97
CA LYS A 89 10.47 9.68 -18.74
C LYS A 89 10.38 8.16 -18.76
N TRP A 90 10.13 7.56 -17.59
CA TRP A 90 9.95 6.12 -17.49
C TRP A 90 8.79 5.65 -18.36
N LYS A 91 7.65 6.34 -18.28
CA LYS A 91 6.45 5.98 -19.02
C LYS A 91 6.66 6.09 -20.54
N ARG A 92 7.48 7.05 -21.00
CA ARG A 92 7.83 7.19 -22.43
C ARG A 92 8.88 6.20 -22.89
N GLY A 93 9.48 5.43 -21.98
CA GLY A 93 10.53 4.47 -22.32
C GLY A 93 11.89 5.10 -22.60
N THR A 94 12.15 6.28 -22.03
CA THR A 94 13.42 6.98 -22.22
C THR A 94 14.43 6.76 -21.09
N LEU A 95 14.05 5.98 -20.09
CA LEU A 95 14.96 5.59 -19.01
C LEU A 95 15.45 4.16 -19.17
#